data_6c4fe153569b5fe60c525688e008b91f
#
_entry.id   6c4fe153569b5fe60c525688e008b91f
#
_cell.length_a   1.000
_cell.length_b   1.000
_cell.length_c   1.000
_cell.angle_alpha   90.00
_cell.angle_beta   90.00
_cell.angle_gamma   90.00
#
_symmetry.space_group_name_H-M   'P 1'
#
loop_
_entity.id
_entity.type
_entity.pdbx_description
1 polymer ?
#
loop_
_entity_poly.entity_id
_entity_poly.type
_entity_poly.pdbx_seq_one_letter_code
_entity_poly.pdbx_strand_id
1 'polypeptide(L)'
;STLAPMSLQALTAPPSSISVCEMLDASLDRHHLTMFVCIGLANGVYIRTVLDPSTGQLTDTRTRFLGGRPVRLVRTQVHGDTAMMALSTRSWLAYTLHSHLHFTPLMLEALTHVSTFHTELCPDGLLGIEGNALRILTVPRLGSELKMDSLRLTYTPRKLAVHPQQASLFYVIESDHRVVPPTDVVSQARTAWDPVQFGHVRASAGHWASCLRVVDGTTMQTCAEYALEKDEAALSMAL
;
A
#
# COMPACT_ATOMS: atom_id res chain seq x y z
N SER A 1 41.21 -4.53 -28.05
CA SER A 1 40.61 -3.78 -26.94
C SER A 1 40.67 -4.63 -25.69
N THR A 2 41.28 -4.15 -24.63
CA THR A 2 41.38 -4.82 -23.33
C THR A 2 40.29 -4.29 -22.42
N LEU A 3 39.53 -5.19 -21.76
CA LEU A 3 38.56 -4.85 -20.71
C LEU A 3 39.35 -4.60 -19.42
N ALA A 4 39.14 -3.44 -18.78
CA ALA A 4 39.65 -3.15 -17.45
C ALA A 4 38.53 -3.18 -16.40
N PRO A 5 38.72 -3.87 -15.27
CA PRO A 5 37.72 -3.88 -14.20
C PRO A 5 37.67 -2.50 -13.51
N MET A 6 36.46 -1.93 -13.37
CA MET A 6 36.26 -0.67 -12.66
C MET A 6 35.78 -0.90 -11.21
N SER A 7 35.04 -1.95 -10.97
CA SER A 7 34.53 -2.31 -9.65
C SER A 7 34.39 -3.83 -9.53
N LEU A 8 34.51 -4.33 -8.31
CA LEU A 8 34.33 -5.76 -7.98
C LEU A 8 33.47 -5.87 -6.73
N GLN A 9 32.36 -6.64 -6.83
CA GLN A 9 31.52 -6.97 -5.68
C GLN A 9 31.41 -8.48 -5.52
N ALA A 10 31.74 -8.99 -4.34
CA ALA A 10 31.56 -10.39 -4.02
C ALA A 10 30.08 -10.73 -3.84
N LEU A 11 29.63 -11.84 -4.39
CA LEU A 11 28.27 -12.35 -4.27
C LEU A 11 28.24 -13.52 -3.29
N THR A 12 27.12 -13.65 -2.56
CA THR A 12 26.91 -14.69 -1.53
C THR A 12 26.59 -16.06 -2.10
N ALA A 13 26.18 -16.11 -3.37
CA ALA A 13 25.85 -17.35 -4.10
C ALA A 13 26.06 -17.14 -5.61
N PRO A 14 26.12 -18.22 -6.42
CA PRO A 14 26.24 -18.10 -7.86
C PRO A 14 25.11 -17.27 -8.46
N PRO A 15 25.42 -16.28 -9.35
CA PRO A 15 24.41 -15.49 -10.03
C PRO A 15 23.67 -16.35 -11.07
N SER A 16 22.36 -16.18 -11.16
CA SER A 16 21.49 -16.82 -12.15
C SER A 16 21.02 -15.88 -13.24
N SER A 17 20.95 -14.59 -12.94
CA SER A 17 20.58 -13.54 -13.90
C SER A 17 21.09 -12.18 -13.47
N ILE A 18 21.29 -11.29 -14.44
CA ILE A 18 21.64 -9.90 -14.23
C ILE A 18 20.82 -9.05 -15.17
N SER A 19 20.40 -7.87 -14.70
CA SER A 19 19.72 -6.87 -15.50
C SER A 19 20.04 -5.47 -15.00
N VAL A 20 20.07 -4.51 -15.90
CA VAL A 20 20.26 -3.09 -15.57
C VAL A 20 18.98 -2.34 -15.92
N CYS A 21 18.53 -1.48 -15.05
CA CYS A 21 17.33 -0.65 -15.27
C CYS A 21 17.49 0.73 -14.63
N GLU A 22 16.89 1.71 -15.26
CA GLU A 22 16.78 3.06 -14.73
C GLU A 22 15.39 3.22 -14.13
N MET A 23 15.34 3.62 -12.88
CA MET A 23 14.08 3.88 -12.14
C MET A 23 14.20 5.18 -11.37
N LEU A 24 13.08 5.83 -11.09
CA LEU A 24 13.02 6.97 -10.19
C LEU A 24 13.35 6.51 -8.77
N ASP A 25 14.23 7.22 -8.07
CA ASP A 25 14.55 6.98 -6.66
C ASP A 25 14.10 8.17 -5.81
N ALA A 26 13.40 7.88 -4.71
CA ALA A 26 12.90 8.88 -3.78
C ALA A 26 13.99 9.60 -2.96
N SER A 27 15.21 9.05 -2.92
CA SER A 27 16.31 9.62 -2.16
C SER A 27 16.98 10.82 -2.83
N LEU A 28 16.73 11.01 -4.12
CA LEU A 28 17.23 12.10 -4.95
C LEU A 28 16.03 12.86 -5.54
N ASP A 29 16.16 14.16 -5.77
CA ASP A 29 15.10 15.04 -6.29
C ASP A 29 14.21 14.38 -7.36
N ARG A 30 12.90 14.70 -7.32
CA ARG A 30 11.77 14.08 -8.02
C ARG A 30 11.90 13.78 -9.53
N HIS A 31 13.06 14.07 -10.13
CA HIS A 31 13.31 13.91 -11.57
C HIS A 31 14.60 13.17 -11.90
N HIS A 32 15.28 12.58 -10.91
CA HIS A 32 16.53 11.89 -11.18
C HIS A 32 16.29 10.40 -11.37
N LEU A 33 16.58 9.92 -12.58
CA LEU A 33 16.63 8.49 -12.88
C LEU A 33 17.91 7.91 -12.29
N THR A 34 17.77 6.92 -11.44
CA THR A 34 18.90 6.19 -10.85
C THR A 34 19.09 4.87 -11.59
N MET A 35 20.33 4.61 -11.97
CA MET A 35 20.68 3.35 -12.62
C MET A 35 20.90 2.26 -11.57
N PHE A 36 20.12 1.18 -11.66
CA PHE A 36 20.21 0.02 -10.80
C PHE A 36 20.76 -1.18 -11.54
N VAL A 37 21.71 -1.87 -10.91
CA VAL A 37 22.09 -3.23 -11.28
C VAL A 37 21.31 -4.18 -10.40
N CYS A 38 20.52 -5.03 -11.02
CA CYS A 38 19.72 -6.06 -10.38
C CYS A 38 20.34 -7.42 -10.65
N ILE A 39 20.58 -8.21 -9.61
CA ILE A 39 21.24 -9.52 -9.70
C ILE A 39 20.33 -10.56 -9.04
N GLY A 40 20.00 -11.61 -9.77
CA GLY A 40 19.32 -12.77 -9.24
C GLY A 40 20.34 -13.88 -8.92
N LEU A 41 20.27 -14.45 -7.73
CA LEU A 41 21.13 -15.53 -7.30
C LEU A 41 20.44 -16.90 -7.37
N ALA A 42 21.22 -17.95 -7.44
CA ALA A 42 20.74 -19.33 -7.50
C ALA A 42 20.03 -19.78 -6.22
N ASN A 43 20.36 -19.18 -5.07
CA ASN A 43 19.74 -19.43 -3.77
C ASN A 43 18.42 -18.67 -3.52
N GLY A 44 17.88 -17.99 -4.54
CA GLY A 44 16.63 -17.25 -4.43
C GLY A 44 16.75 -15.85 -3.86
N VAL A 45 17.97 -15.34 -3.70
CA VAL A 45 18.21 -13.96 -3.27
C VAL A 45 18.26 -13.03 -4.48
N TYR A 46 17.55 -11.91 -4.37
CA TYR A 46 17.60 -10.77 -5.27
C TYR A 46 18.47 -9.70 -4.65
N ILE A 47 19.40 -9.18 -5.42
CA ILE A 47 20.27 -8.07 -5.05
C ILE A 47 19.98 -6.90 -5.97
N ARG A 48 19.86 -5.70 -5.40
CA ARG A 48 19.79 -4.44 -6.13
C ARG A 48 20.88 -3.53 -5.61
N THR A 49 21.66 -2.95 -6.51
CA THR A 49 22.71 -1.98 -6.18
C THR A 49 22.61 -0.79 -7.13
N VAL A 50 22.93 0.40 -6.62
CA VAL A 50 23.03 1.61 -7.45
C VAL A 50 24.34 1.58 -8.19
N LEU A 51 24.29 1.82 -9.50
CA LEU A 51 25.45 2.00 -10.35
C LEU A 51 25.63 3.48 -10.65
N ASP A 52 26.77 4.04 -10.27
CA ASP A 52 27.20 5.36 -10.76
C ASP A 52 27.74 5.20 -12.19
N PRO A 53 27.04 5.73 -13.22
CA PRO A 53 27.47 5.56 -14.60
C PRO A 53 28.79 6.27 -14.92
N SER A 54 29.18 7.26 -14.12
CA SER A 54 30.41 8.04 -14.35
C SER A 54 31.66 7.36 -13.80
N THR A 55 31.53 6.76 -12.60
CA THR A 55 32.67 6.13 -11.90
C THR A 55 32.66 4.61 -12.00
N GLY A 56 31.54 4.01 -12.38
CA GLY A 56 31.34 2.55 -12.35
C GLY A 56 31.28 1.95 -10.95
N GLN A 57 31.14 2.77 -9.92
CA GLN A 57 31.04 2.31 -8.54
C GLN A 57 29.64 1.79 -8.22
N LEU A 58 29.60 0.76 -7.38
CA LEU A 58 28.38 0.16 -6.88
C LEU A 58 28.14 0.60 -5.43
N THR A 59 26.95 1.18 -5.17
CA THR A 59 26.59 1.72 -3.86
C THR A 59 25.17 1.29 -3.48
N ASP A 60 24.76 1.52 -2.23
CA ASP A 60 23.40 1.19 -1.70
C ASP A 60 22.90 -0.20 -2.11
N THR A 61 23.69 -1.21 -1.80
CA THR A 61 23.33 -2.60 -2.09
C THR A 61 22.23 -3.07 -1.13
N ARG A 62 21.10 -3.48 -1.69
CA ARG A 62 19.98 -4.05 -0.94
C ARG A 62 19.70 -5.47 -1.40
N THR A 63 19.42 -6.34 -0.44
CA THR A 63 19.16 -7.76 -0.68
C THR A 63 17.74 -8.12 -0.25
N ARG A 64 17.11 -9.04 -0.99
CA ARG A 64 15.79 -9.59 -0.64
C ARG A 64 15.72 -11.06 -1.02
N PHE A 65 15.19 -11.89 -0.11
CA PHE A 65 14.91 -13.28 -0.40
C PHE A 65 13.53 -13.41 -1.05
N LEU A 66 13.48 -14.04 -2.23
CA LEU A 66 12.25 -14.18 -3.04
C LEU A 66 11.68 -15.61 -3.03
N GLY A 67 12.41 -16.57 -2.48
CA GLY A 67 12.01 -17.97 -2.42
C GLY A 67 13.16 -18.92 -2.71
N GLY A 68 12.92 -20.22 -2.65
CA GLY A 68 13.97 -21.24 -2.79
C GLY A 68 14.41 -21.57 -4.23
N ARG A 69 13.86 -20.88 -5.25
CA ARG A 69 14.26 -21.08 -6.66
C ARG A 69 15.20 -20.00 -7.14
N PRO A 70 16.12 -20.30 -8.11
CA PRO A 70 16.95 -19.29 -8.74
C PRO A 70 16.13 -18.10 -9.25
N VAL A 71 16.61 -16.88 -9.01
CA VAL A 71 15.92 -15.67 -9.42
C VAL A 71 16.27 -15.33 -10.86
N ARG A 72 15.26 -15.24 -11.74
CA ARG A 72 15.40 -14.75 -13.11
C ARG A 72 14.82 -13.35 -13.21
N LEU A 73 15.54 -12.45 -13.85
CA LEU A 73 15.19 -11.04 -13.98
C LEU A 73 14.81 -10.74 -15.42
N VAL A 74 13.69 -10.01 -15.57
CA VAL A 74 13.22 -9.54 -16.87
C VAL A 74 12.87 -8.06 -16.72
N ARG A 75 13.55 -7.21 -17.49
CA ARG A 75 13.19 -5.79 -17.60
C ARG A 75 11.86 -5.68 -18.34
N THR A 76 10.95 -4.89 -17.81
CA THR A 76 9.64 -4.65 -18.38
C THR A 76 9.29 -3.17 -18.32
N GLN A 77 8.18 -2.79 -18.92
CA GLN A 77 7.55 -1.48 -18.77
C GLN A 77 6.15 -1.67 -18.18
N VAL A 78 5.75 -0.72 -17.36
CA VAL A 78 4.40 -0.66 -16.81
C VAL A 78 3.97 0.80 -16.76
N HIS A 79 2.89 1.13 -17.45
CA HIS A 79 2.39 2.51 -17.63
C HIS A 79 3.44 3.47 -18.23
N GLY A 80 4.31 2.94 -19.09
CA GLY A 80 5.39 3.70 -19.72
C GLY A 80 6.66 3.81 -18.89
N ASP A 81 6.61 3.45 -17.60
CA ASP A 81 7.77 3.48 -16.71
C ASP A 81 8.52 2.14 -16.70
N THR A 82 9.84 2.23 -16.54
CA THR A 82 10.68 1.03 -16.42
C THR A 82 10.37 0.29 -15.10
N ALA A 83 10.15 -1.01 -15.22
CA ALA A 83 9.94 -1.92 -14.12
C ALA A 83 10.82 -3.16 -14.25
N MET A 84 11.03 -3.89 -13.15
CA MET A 84 11.78 -5.13 -13.13
C MET A 84 10.91 -6.27 -12.62
N MET A 85 10.76 -7.30 -13.41
CA MET A 85 10.12 -8.53 -12.98
C MET A 85 11.17 -9.53 -12.50
N ALA A 86 10.97 -10.07 -11.29
CA ALA A 86 11.81 -11.09 -10.71
C ALA A 86 11.00 -12.39 -10.52
N LEU A 87 11.43 -13.44 -11.19
CA LEU A 87 10.79 -14.74 -11.18
C LEU A 87 11.56 -15.67 -10.25
N SER A 88 10.90 -16.23 -9.26
CA SER A 88 11.44 -17.23 -8.33
C SER A 88 10.31 -18.21 -7.94
N THR A 89 10.15 -18.53 -6.67
CA THR A 89 9.01 -19.32 -6.18
C THR A 89 7.67 -18.60 -6.42
N ARG A 90 7.71 -17.28 -6.45
CA ARG A 90 6.62 -16.39 -6.90
C ARG A 90 7.18 -15.37 -7.88
N SER A 91 6.31 -14.78 -8.68
CA SER A 91 6.65 -13.66 -9.55
C SER A 91 6.52 -12.36 -8.76
N TRP A 92 7.54 -11.51 -8.84
CA TRP A 92 7.60 -10.23 -8.15
C TRP A 92 7.76 -9.12 -9.17
N LEU A 93 7.19 -7.94 -8.87
CA LEU A 93 7.33 -6.75 -9.68
C LEU A 93 7.96 -5.62 -8.85
N ALA A 94 9.08 -5.11 -9.32
CA ALA A 94 9.71 -3.89 -8.82
C ALA A 94 9.35 -2.73 -9.75
N TYR A 95 8.78 -1.69 -9.21
CA TYR A 95 8.34 -0.50 -9.95
C TYR A 95 8.41 0.73 -9.07
N THR A 96 8.46 1.91 -9.67
CA THR A 96 8.38 3.17 -8.95
C THR A 96 6.97 3.74 -9.04
N LEU A 97 6.41 4.12 -7.89
CA LEU A 97 5.14 4.81 -7.78
C LEU A 97 5.26 5.94 -6.77
N HIS A 98 4.85 7.16 -7.15
CA HIS A 98 4.97 8.38 -6.31
C HIS A 98 6.40 8.59 -5.76
N SER A 99 7.39 8.39 -6.61
CA SER A 99 8.82 8.49 -6.27
C SER A 99 9.32 7.46 -5.24
N HIS A 100 8.52 6.45 -4.90
CA HIS A 100 8.92 5.34 -4.05
C HIS A 100 9.05 4.06 -4.85
N LEU A 101 10.12 3.31 -4.60
CA LEU A 101 10.30 2.00 -5.18
C LEU A 101 9.49 0.96 -4.41
N HIS A 102 8.56 0.37 -5.09
CA HIS A 102 7.74 -0.74 -4.62
C HIS A 102 8.30 -2.06 -5.14
N PHE A 103 8.18 -3.10 -4.32
CA PHE A 103 8.55 -4.46 -4.68
C PHE A 103 7.47 -5.40 -4.17
N THR A 104 6.55 -5.77 -5.05
CA THR A 104 5.33 -6.48 -4.68
C THR A 104 5.24 -7.86 -5.34
N PRO A 105 4.75 -8.88 -4.62
CA PRO A 105 4.45 -10.17 -5.24
C PRO A 105 3.22 -10.04 -6.13
N LEU A 106 3.26 -10.68 -7.28
CA LEU A 106 2.10 -10.80 -8.15
C LEU A 106 1.20 -11.95 -7.65
N MET A 107 -0.12 -11.73 -7.72
CA MET A 107 -1.13 -12.71 -7.32
C MET A 107 -1.40 -13.73 -8.46
N LEU A 108 -0.33 -14.23 -9.04
CA LEU A 108 -0.33 -15.23 -10.09
C LEU A 108 0.44 -16.47 -9.61
N GLU A 109 0.17 -17.61 -10.22
CA GLU A 109 1.04 -18.75 -10.07
C GLU A 109 2.46 -18.43 -10.59
N ALA A 110 3.44 -19.21 -10.17
CA ALA A 110 4.83 -18.94 -10.50
C ALA A 110 5.07 -19.02 -12.01
N LEU A 111 5.36 -17.89 -12.63
CA LEU A 111 5.79 -17.83 -14.02
C LEU A 111 7.21 -18.36 -14.14
N THR A 112 7.45 -19.24 -15.12
CA THR A 112 8.76 -19.81 -15.41
C THR A 112 9.58 -18.93 -16.35
N HIS A 113 8.92 -18.31 -17.32
CA HIS A 113 9.52 -17.42 -18.29
C HIS A 113 8.58 -16.27 -18.57
N VAL A 114 9.14 -15.09 -18.82
CA VAL A 114 8.40 -13.90 -19.21
C VAL A 114 9.15 -13.18 -20.32
N SER A 115 8.42 -12.63 -21.25
CA SER A 115 8.92 -11.71 -22.28
C SER A 115 7.98 -10.53 -22.40
N THR A 116 8.50 -9.40 -22.81
CA THR A 116 7.70 -8.19 -23.05
C THR A 116 7.29 -8.11 -24.53
N PHE A 117 6.14 -7.54 -24.81
CA PHE A 117 5.73 -7.19 -26.15
C PHE A 117 4.95 -5.86 -26.12
N HIS A 118 4.83 -5.22 -27.27
CA HIS A 118 4.14 -3.95 -27.42
C HIS A 118 3.20 -4.01 -28.63
N THR A 119 1.94 -3.62 -28.43
CA THR A 119 0.95 -3.44 -29.48
C THR A 119 0.12 -2.19 -29.19
N GLU A 120 -0.61 -1.68 -30.17
CA GLU A 120 -1.50 -0.53 -29.99
C GLU A 120 -2.56 -0.76 -28.89
N LEU A 121 -3.10 -1.98 -28.80
CA LEU A 121 -4.12 -2.35 -27.80
C LEU A 121 -3.51 -2.76 -26.46
N CYS A 122 -2.23 -3.07 -26.42
CA CYS A 122 -1.54 -3.55 -25.23
C CYS A 122 -0.09 -3.01 -25.21
N PRO A 123 0.10 -1.72 -24.89
CA PRO A 123 1.41 -1.08 -24.98
C PRO A 123 2.45 -1.68 -24.03
N ASP A 124 2.05 -2.17 -22.87
CA ASP A 124 2.93 -2.76 -21.86
C ASP A 124 2.57 -4.23 -21.60
N GLY A 125 2.53 -5.01 -22.69
CA GLY A 125 2.15 -6.42 -22.65
C GLY A 125 3.26 -7.33 -22.15
N LEU A 126 2.86 -8.38 -21.44
CA LEU A 126 3.73 -9.44 -20.94
C LEU A 126 3.22 -10.77 -21.48
N LEU A 127 4.15 -11.57 -22.01
CA LEU A 127 3.93 -12.98 -22.33
C LEU A 127 4.54 -13.81 -21.19
N GLY A 128 3.75 -14.62 -20.53
CA GLY A 128 4.18 -15.44 -19.41
C GLY A 128 3.93 -16.95 -19.67
N ILE A 129 4.87 -17.78 -19.26
CA ILE A 129 4.70 -19.25 -19.26
C ILE A 129 4.45 -19.69 -17.82
N GLU A 130 3.31 -20.33 -17.60
CA GLU A 130 2.87 -20.91 -16.35
C GLU A 130 2.61 -22.41 -16.58
N GLY A 131 3.49 -23.27 -16.07
CA GLY A 131 3.43 -24.69 -16.38
C GLY A 131 3.45 -24.96 -17.89
N ASN A 132 2.36 -25.47 -18.45
CA ASN A 132 2.18 -25.74 -19.88
C ASN A 132 1.31 -24.69 -20.58
N ALA A 133 0.95 -23.58 -19.92
CA ALA A 133 0.10 -22.54 -20.46
C ALA A 133 0.91 -21.30 -20.82
N LEU A 134 0.62 -20.73 -21.99
CA LEU A 134 1.06 -19.39 -22.40
C LEU A 134 -0.01 -18.40 -22.00
N ARG A 135 0.36 -17.37 -21.25
CA ARG A 135 -0.54 -16.28 -20.83
C ARG A 135 -0.11 -14.95 -21.41
N ILE A 136 -1.09 -14.16 -21.80
CA ILE A 136 -0.91 -12.76 -22.14
C ILE A 136 -1.41 -11.97 -20.93
N LEU A 137 -0.55 -11.11 -20.39
CA LEU A 137 -0.80 -10.39 -19.15
C LEU A 137 -0.59 -8.90 -19.36
N THR A 138 -1.36 -8.10 -18.67
CA THR A 138 -1.14 -6.66 -18.52
C THR A 138 -1.24 -6.29 -17.06
N VAL A 139 -0.60 -5.18 -16.67
CA VAL A 139 -0.71 -4.62 -15.32
C VAL A 139 -1.61 -3.39 -15.39
N PRO A 140 -2.93 -3.52 -15.17
CA PRO A 140 -3.87 -2.42 -15.37
C PRO A 140 -3.72 -1.31 -14.31
N ARG A 141 -3.22 -1.63 -13.13
CA ARG A 141 -2.97 -0.68 -12.03
C ARG A 141 -1.73 -1.07 -11.24
N LEU A 142 -0.89 -0.07 -10.98
CA LEU A 142 0.22 -0.18 -10.04
C LEU A 142 -0.25 0.33 -8.68
N GLY A 143 -0.03 -0.48 -7.66
CA GLY A 143 -0.36 -0.14 -6.29
C GLY A 143 -1.88 0.00 -6.06
N SER A 144 -2.44 -0.80 -5.18
CA SER A 144 -3.66 -0.40 -4.49
C SER A 144 -3.20 0.51 -3.35
N GLU A 145 -3.19 1.80 -3.56
CA GLU A 145 -3.09 2.73 -2.45
C GLU A 145 -4.37 2.57 -1.62
N LEU A 146 -4.17 2.08 -0.41
CA LEU A 146 -5.19 2.23 0.62
C LEU A 146 -5.20 3.72 0.97
N LYS A 147 -6.10 4.48 0.34
CA LYS A 147 -6.40 5.82 0.81
C LYS A 147 -6.98 5.68 2.21
N MET A 148 -6.27 6.17 3.20
CA MET A 148 -6.72 6.18 4.57
C MET A 148 -7.15 7.59 4.91
N ASP A 149 -8.46 7.78 5.04
CA ASP A 149 -9.04 8.98 5.60
C ASP A 149 -9.53 8.65 7.01
N SER A 150 -9.36 9.57 7.96
CA SER A 150 -9.82 9.39 9.33
C SER A 150 -10.86 10.44 9.69
N LEU A 151 -11.99 9.99 10.23
CA LEU A 151 -13.02 10.84 10.78
C LEU A 151 -13.06 10.64 12.30
N ARG A 152 -12.99 11.74 13.04
CA ARG A 152 -13.10 11.71 14.49
C ARG A 152 -14.57 11.55 14.89
N LEU A 153 -14.83 10.57 15.72
CA LEU A 153 -16.16 10.27 16.25
C LEU A 153 -16.31 10.84 17.67
N THR A 154 -17.57 11.01 18.09
CA THR A 154 -17.89 11.53 19.43
C THR A 154 -17.70 10.46 20.49
N TYR A 155 -18.21 9.26 20.26
CA TYR A 155 -18.09 8.12 21.17
C TYR A 155 -17.44 6.93 20.49
N THR A 156 -17.20 5.86 21.25
CA THR A 156 -16.63 4.63 20.69
C THR A 156 -17.58 4.00 19.67
N PRO A 157 -17.13 3.75 18.43
CA PRO A 157 -17.95 3.09 17.42
C PRO A 157 -18.23 1.64 17.83
N ARG A 158 -19.49 1.24 17.80
CA ARG A 158 -19.94 -0.11 18.16
C ARG A 158 -20.34 -0.92 16.93
N LYS A 159 -20.96 -0.29 15.97
CA LYS A 159 -21.40 -0.95 14.74
C LYS A 159 -21.33 0.02 13.56
N LEU A 160 -20.95 -0.54 12.42
CA LEU A 160 -20.95 0.10 11.12
C LEU A 160 -21.88 -0.68 10.20
N ALA A 161 -22.72 0.01 9.43
CA ALA A 161 -23.50 -0.59 8.35
C ALA A 161 -23.48 0.30 7.11
N VAL A 162 -23.47 -0.32 5.94
CA VAL A 162 -23.52 0.40 4.66
C VAL A 162 -24.99 0.62 4.30
N HIS A 163 -25.31 1.81 3.77
CA HIS A 163 -26.66 2.10 3.29
C HIS A 163 -27.03 1.15 2.12
N PRO A 164 -28.21 0.49 2.15
CA PRO A 164 -28.54 -0.56 1.18
C PRO A 164 -28.65 -0.09 -0.27
N GLN A 165 -28.98 1.19 -0.50
CA GLN A 165 -29.14 1.76 -1.85
C GLN A 165 -28.03 2.72 -2.25
N GLN A 166 -27.23 3.23 -1.31
CA GLN A 166 -26.16 4.19 -1.54
C GLN A 166 -24.88 3.70 -0.87
N ALA A 167 -24.06 2.99 -1.62
CA ALA A 167 -22.83 2.36 -1.12
C ALA A 167 -21.78 3.36 -0.57
N SER A 168 -21.92 4.65 -0.84
CA SER A 168 -21.08 5.71 -0.27
C SER A 168 -21.50 6.16 1.12
N LEU A 169 -22.72 5.85 1.59
CA LEU A 169 -23.19 6.25 2.91
C LEU A 169 -23.03 5.12 3.93
N PHE A 170 -22.55 5.50 5.10
CA PHE A 170 -22.35 4.60 6.23
C PHE A 170 -23.12 5.09 7.44
N TYR A 171 -23.78 4.16 8.13
CA TYR A 171 -24.36 4.38 9.44
C TYR A 171 -23.40 3.89 10.50
N VAL A 172 -23.11 4.72 11.49
CA VAL A 172 -22.21 4.39 12.60
C VAL A 172 -22.99 4.56 13.90
N ILE A 173 -23.09 3.49 14.69
CA ILE A 173 -23.52 3.56 16.08
C ILE A 173 -22.31 3.81 16.95
N GLU A 174 -22.39 4.85 17.75
CA GLU A 174 -21.41 5.24 18.74
C GLU A 174 -22.02 5.18 20.13
N SER A 175 -21.35 4.59 21.10
CA SER A 175 -21.81 4.59 22.49
C SER A 175 -20.68 4.38 23.48
N ASP A 176 -20.73 5.13 24.58
CA ASP A 176 -19.82 4.97 25.71
C ASP A 176 -20.57 4.87 27.03
N HIS A 177 -20.00 4.07 27.93
CA HIS A 177 -20.48 3.89 29.30
C HIS A 177 -19.73 4.85 30.24
N ARG A 178 -20.43 5.38 31.24
CA ARG A 178 -19.90 6.30 32.25
C ARG A 178 -19.44 7.62 31.67
N VAL A 179 -20.16 8.15 30.71
CA VAL A 179 -19.92 9.48 30.10
C VAL A 179 -21.16 10.33 30.17
N VAL A 180 -20.94 11.65 30.18
CA VAL A 180 -22.00 12.66 30.11
C VAL A 180 -22.06 13.19 28.69
N PRO A 181 -23.24 13.30 28.06
CA PRO A 181 -23.38 13.91 26.74
C PRO A 181 -22.82 15.34 26.72
N PRO A 182 -22.20 15.77 25.62
CA PRO A 182 -21.64 17.14 25.53
C PRO A 182 -22.67 18.26 25.79
N THR A 183 -23.93 18.00 25.42
CA THR A 183 -25.05 18.92 25.67
C THR A 183 -25.29 19.21 27.15
N ASP A 184 -25.03 18.26 28.03
CA ASP A 184 -25.24 18.41 29.47
C ASP A 184 -24.04 19.08 30.15
N VAL A 185 -22.85 18.97 29.54
CA VAL A 185 -21.61 19.58 30.08
C VAL A 185 -21.60 21.09 29.93
N VAL A 186 -22.11 21.59 28.81
CA VAL A 186 -22.18 23.05 28.53
C VAL A 186 -23.07 23.79 29.52
N SER A 187 -24.09 23.13 30.07
CA SER A 187 -24.98 23.69 31.07
C SER A 187 -24.39 23.78 32.48
N GLN A 188 -23.35 22.99 32.79
CA GLN A 188 -22.75 22.89 34.14
C GLN A 188 -21.38 23.53 34.29
N ALA A 189 -20.63 23.76 33.20
CA ALA A 189 -19.27 24.27 33.26
C ALA A 189 -19.14 25.71 32.78
N ARG A 190 -18.62 26.58 33.64
CA ARG A 190 -18.22 27.98 33.31
C ARG A 190 -16.95 28.03 32.41
N THR A 191 -16.30 26.92 32.13
CA THR A 191 -15.12 26.78 31.29
C THR A 191 -15.47 25.88 30.13
N ALA A 192 -15.15 26.29 28.90
CA ALA A 192 -15.34 25.49 27.70
C ALA A 192 -14.50 24.22 27.81
N TRP A 193 -15.14 23.09 28.06
CA TRP A 193 -14.51 21.77 28.03
C TRP A 193 -14.33 21.33 26.59
N ASP A 194 -13.12 21.04 26.18
CA ASP A 194 -12.82 20.51 24.87
C ASP A 194 -12.68 18.97 24.95
N PRO A 195 -13.68 18.21 24.44
CA PRO A 195 -13.61 16.74 24.46
C PRO A 195 -12.47 16.17 23.63
N VAL A 196 -11.95 16.95 22.67
CA VAL A 196 -10.82 16.59 21.82
C VAL A 196 -9.53 16.52 22.62
N GLN A 197 -9.35 17.46 23.53
CA GLN A 197 -8.14 17.60 24.34
C GLN A 197 -8.21 16.83 25.66
N PHE A 198 -9.37 16.78 26.28
CA PHE A 198 -9.54 16.23 27.64
C PHE A 198 -10.40 14.96 27.70
N GLY A 199 -10.95 14.50 26.57
CA GLY A 199 -11.92 13.39 26.51
C GLY A 199 -13.30 13.81 27.02
N HIS A 200 -14.23 12.86 27.06
CA HIS A 200 -15.57 13.09 27.58
C HIS A 200 -15.59 13.09 29.12
N VAL A 201 -16.42 13.95 29.70
CA VAL A 201 -16.58 14.03 31.16
C VAL A 201 -17.15 12.69 31.67
N ARG A 202 -16.51 12.15 32.69
CA ARG A 202 -16.93 10.89 33.29
C ARG A 202 -18.17 11.08 34.16
N ALA A 203 -19.12 10.14 34.02
CA ALA A 203 -20.31 10.02 34.85
C ALA A 203 -20.21 8.80 35.76
N SER A 204 -21.17 8.66 36.71
CA SER A 204 -21.28 7.50 37.57
C SER A 204 -21.66 6.22 36.76
N ALA A 205 -21.61 5.07 37.42
CA ALA A 205 -22.00 3.81 36.82
C ALA A 205 -23.49 3.83 36.42
N GLY A 206 -23.82 3.22 35.27
CA GLY A 206 -25.18 3.18 34.75
C GLY A 206 -25.52 4.30 33.77
N HIS A 207 -24.67 5.34 33.65
CA HIS A 207 -24.86 6.41 32.67
C HIS A 207 -24.25 6.06 31.33
N TRP A 208 -25.00 6.33 30.26
CA TRP A 208 -24.62 6.08 28.88
C TRP A 208 -24.81 7.34 28.04
N ALA A 209 -23.96 7.49 27.03
CA ALA A 209 -24.18 8.43 25.96
C ALA A 209 -23.99 7.73 24.62
N SER A 210 -24.86 8.00 23.67
CA SER A 210 -24.88 7.31 22.38
C SER A 210 -25.41 8.24 21.29
N CYS A 211 -24.94 8.01 20.07
CA CYS A 211 -25.48 8.68 18.88
C CYS A 211 -25.46 7.72 17.67
N LEU A 212 -26.33 8.03 16.73
CA LEU A 212 -26.31 7.46 15.38
C LEU A 212 -25.76 8.53 14.43
N ARG A 213 -24.70 8.22 13.73
CA ARG A 213 -24.05 9.08 12.76
C ARG A 213 -24.19 8.55 11.36
N VAL A 214 -24.44 9.45 10.41
CA VAL A 214 -24.42 9.16 8.97
C VAL A 214 -23.19 9.82 8.38
N VAL A 215 -22.34 9.02 7.73
CA VAL A 215 -21.06 9.46 7.15
C VAL A 215 -21.09 9.23 5.65
N ASP A 216 -20.71 10.23 4.89
CA ASP A 216 -20.41 10.07 3.46
C ASP A 216 -18.96 9.58 3.31
N GLY A 217 -18.79 8.35 2.83
CA GLY A 217 -17.48 7.73 2.59
C GLY A 217 -16.68 8.36 1.44
N THR A 218 -17.33 9.14 0.57
CA THR A 218 -16.63 9.84 -0.52
C THR A 218 -15.92 11.09 -0.01
N THR A 219 -16.59 11.87 0.83
CA THR A 219 -16.07 13.12 1.38
C THR A 219 -15.48 12.96 2.78
N MET A 220 -15.73 11.85 3.44
CA MET A 220 -15.40 11.55 4.84
C MET A 220 -15.96 12.62 5.79
N GLN A 221 -17.18 13.08 5.51
CA GLN A 221 -17.87 14.06 6.33
C GLN A 221 -19.11 13.46 6.97
N THR A 222 -19.45 13.98 8.15
CA THR A 222 -20.72 13.67 8.81
C THR A 222 -21.85 14.39 8.10
N CYS A 223 -22.79 13.63 7.52
CA CYS A 223 -23.99 14.18 6.88
C CYS A 223 -25.08 14.48 7.91
N ALA A 224 -25.24 13.63 8.93
CA ALA A 224 -26.22 13.78 9.99
C ALA A 224 -25.73 13.09 11.26
N GLU A 225 -26.14 13.63 12.39
CA GLU A 225 -25.89 13.05 13.72
C GLU A 225 -27.19 13.14 14.54
N TYR A 226 -27.61 12.01 15.07
CA TYR A 226 -28.76 11.92 15.96
C TYR A 226 -28.28 11.44 17.32
N ALA A 227 -28.27 12.34 18.30
CA ALA A 227 -27.97 12.00 19.68
C ALA A 227 -29.18 11.28 20.31
N LEU A 228 -28.94 10.16 21.00
CA LEU A 228 -29.95 9.48 21.76
C LEU A 228 -30.21 10.23 23.08
N GLU A 229 -31.32 9.89 23.74
CA GLU A 229 -31.65 10.45 25.03
C GLU A 229 -30.64 10.03 26.10
N LYS A 230 -30.65 10.75 27.21
CA LYS A 230 -29.74 10.48 28.33
C LYS A 230 -29.93 9.06 28.82
N ASP A 231 -28.80 8.40 29.07
CA ASP A 231 -28.71 7.01 29.56
C ASP A 231 -29.19 5.94 28.56
N GLU A 232 -29.46 6.33 27.31
CA GLU A 232 -29.71 5.39 26.23
C GLU A 232 -28.41 4.95 25.54
N ALA A 233 -28.37 3.70 25.13
CA ALA A 233 -27.26 3.13 24.39
C ALA A 233 -27.74 2.32 23.19
N ALA A 234 -27.41 2.77 21.98
CA ALA A 234 -27.58 1.96 20.80
C ALA A 234 -26.42 0.96 20.70
N LEU A 235 -26.72 -0.33 20.63
CA LEU A 235 -25.74 -1.41 20.54
C LEU A 235 -25.77 -2.14 19.22
N SER A 236 -26.89 -2.10 18.50
CA SER A 236 -27.06 -2.78 17.22
C SER A 236 -28.06 -2.04 16.34
N MET A 237 -27.92 -2.24 15.02
CA MET A 237 -28.89 -1.78 14.03
C MET A 237 -29.14 -2.87 13.00
N ALA A 238 -30.32 -2.86 12.41
CA ALA A 238 -30.69 -3.59 11.21
C ALA A 238 -31.18 -2.59 10.16
N LEU A 239 -30.83 -2.81 8.89
CA LEU A 239 -31.20 -1.99 7.75
C LEU A 239 -32.07 -2.80 6.80
#